data_66482382892273b8debd211a3356e146
#
_entry.id   66482382892273b8debd211a3356e146
#
_cell.length_a   1.000
_cell.length_b   1.000
_cell.length_c   1.000
_cell.angle_alpha   90.00
_cell.angle_beta   90.00
_cell.angle_gamma   90.00
#
_symmetry.space_group_name_H-M   'P 1'
#
loop_
_entity.id
_entity.type
_entity.pdbx_description
1 polymer ?
#
loop_
_entity_poly.entity_id
_entity_poly.type
_entity_poly.pdbx_seq_one_letter_code
_entity_poly.pdbx_strand_id
1 'polypeptide(L)'
;MNPNQTLQDKFPHLEVSVLKLSEVQKDNDSFRIDSEPFKKSNLCINKNLVYEKLSKIALINPSKTEISHLNKNTKVTFLSMQNLGNGVINDRECGEIQDFEKGYTYFAENDILIAKITPCMEHGKCGIAFDLENKIGFGSTEFNVFRIQDSRFLKEFVFCYLNRESIRKIAADNMVGTSGRQRVPTDFYEKLLVPLFSMEFQLEIEKLVKDSHFSLEQSKELYKEAEAILYAELGLDPKNPLQSLLQDKQNSINISIRTLKESFLKTGRLDSEYYQTKYDKIESYIKNYQGGFMALTLIEIKDSNFTPNAKEKYRYIELANIGGNGNINEPLEELGENLPTRARRLVKKGDLIISSIEGSLSSCALITEEFDNCIVSTGFYVLKAQSINSETLLVLFKSQIFQEYLKKFPSGTILTAISKEELQNILIPKISLEIQTQIAAHIQKSFALRKEAKNLLQVAKEKVESAIVRGGGGE
;
A
#
# COMPACT_ATOMS: atom_id res chain seq x y z
N MET A 1 -49.85 11.03 15.40
CA MET A 1 -48.49 11.56 15.52
C MET A 1 -47.50 10.52 14.95
N ASN A 2 -46.50 10.95 14.24
CA ASN A 2 -45.47 10.05 13.72
C ASN A 2 -44.56 9.62 14.87
N PRO A 3 -44.48 8.31 15.23
CA PRO A 3 -43.70 7.85 16.38
C PRO A 3 -42.20 8.24 16.30
N ASN A 4 -41.64 8.33 15.10
CA ASN A 4 -40.27 8.78 14.87
C ASN A 4 -40.06 10.23 15.32
N GLN A 5 -41.02 11.13 15.02
CA GLN A 5 -40.94 12.56 15.39
C GLN A 5 -41.02 12.72 16.91
N THR A 6 -41.98 12.06 17.55
CA THR A 6 -42.19 12.15 19.00
C THR A 6 -40.98 11.68 19.81
N LEU A 7 -40.29 10.59 19.37
CA LEU A 7 -39.11 10.10 20.05
C LEU A 7 -37.87 10.95 19.72
N GLN A 8 -37.75 11.45 18.50
CA GLN A 8 -36.63 12.34 18.14
C GLN A 8 -36.69 13.67 18.91
N ASP A 9 -37.91 14.22 19.12
CA ASP A 9 -38.11 15.45 19.92
C ASP A 9 -37.77 15.22 21.40
N LYS A 10 -38.05 14.01 21.91
CA LYS A 10 -37.69 13.63 23.28
C LYS A 10 -36.21 13.38 23.48
N PHE A 11 -35.50 12.94 22.45
CA PHE A 11 -34.10 12.61 22.49
C PHE A 11 -33.33 13.27 21.32
N PRO A 12 -33.19 14.60 21.33
CA PRO A 12 -32.63 15.34 20.18
C PRO A 12 -31.19 15.05 19.87
N HIS A 13 -30.46 14.51 20.85
CA HIS A 13 -29.03 14.13 20.70
C HIS A 13 -28.83 12.70 20.20
N LEU A 14 -29.89 11.93 20.04
CA LEU A 14 -29.83 10.55 19.52
C LEU A 14 -30.45 10.48 18.11
N GLU A 15 -29.92 9.61 17.27
CA GLU A 15 -30.60 9.20 16.04
C GLU A 15 -31.67 8.17 16.39
N VAL A 16 -32.93 8.46 16.04
CA VAL A 16 -34.05 7.58 16.34
C VAL A 16 -34.72 7.10 15.05
N SER A 17 -34.80 5.76 14.90
CA SER A 17 -35.54 5.07 13.83
C SER A 17 -36.57 4.13 14.47
N VAL A 18 -37.85 4.29 14.14
CA VAL A 18 -38.93 3.39 14.57
C VAL A 18 -39.39 2.58 13.35
N LEU A 19 -39.14 1.29 13.40
CA LEU A 19 -39.45 0.35 12.34
C LEU A 19 -40.46 -0.69 12.80
N LYS A 20 -41.29 -1.14 11.88
CA LYS A 20 -42.17 -2.29 12.12
C LYS A 20 -41.36 -3.57 12.10
N LEU A 21 -41.77 -4.60 12.85
CA LEU A 21 -41.09 -5.89 12.84
C LEU A 21 -40.97 -6.47 11.40
N SER A 22 -42.00 -6.28 10.57
CA SER A 22 -41.96 -6.69 9.15
C SER A 22 -40.90 -5.94 8.33
N GLU A 23 -40.56 -4.70 8.71
CA GLU A 23 -39.49 -3.92 8.07
C GLU A 23 -38.13 -4.38 8.56
N VAL A 24 -38.03 -4.75 9.84
CA VAL A 24 -36.81 -5.35 10.41
C VAL A 24 -36.53 -6.73 9.84
N GLN A 25 -37.56 -7.53 9.57
CA GLN A 25 -37.46 -8.87 8.99
C GLN A 25 -37.10 -8.84 7.49
N LYS A 26 -37.48 -7.76 6.80
CA LYS A 26 -37.27 -7.65 5.35
C LYS A 26 -35.78 -7.62 5.03
N ASP A 27 -35.36 -8.55 4.19
CA ASP A 27 -33.96 -8.69 3.74
C ASP A 27 -32.95 -8.88 4.89
N ASN A 28 -33.37 -9.38 6.06
CA ASN A 28 -32.58 -9.57 7.28
C ASN A 28 -32.57 -11.06 7.69
N ASP A 29 -31.88 -11.90 6.89
CA ASP A 29 -31.83 -13.35 7.09
C ASP A 29 -31.12 -13.74 8.40
N SER A 30 -30.19 -12.91 8.86
CA SER A 30 -29.49 -13.08 10.14
C SER A 30 -30.31 -12.66 11.37
N PHE A 31 -31.50 -12.11 11.14
CA PHE A 31 -32.42 -11.60 12.17
C PHE A 31 -31.77 -10.63 13.16
N ARG A 32 -30.88 -9.75 12.68
CA ARG A 32 -30.26 -8.72 13.52
C ARG A 32 -31.30 -7.70 13.97
N ILE A 33 -31.23 -7.31 15.23
CA ILE A 33 -32.10 -6.31 15.87
C ILE A 33 -31.28 -5.17 16.52
N ASP A 34 -29.96 -5.20 16.37
CA ASP A 34 -29.08 -4.12 16.80
C ASP A 34 -29.26 -2.88 15.92
N SER A 35 -28.92 -1.70 16.44
CA SER A 35 -29.21 -0.41 15.80
C SER A 35 -28.42 -0.16 14.51
N GLU A 36 -27.21 -0.75 14.38
CA GLU A 36 -26.27 -0.39 13.33
C GLU A 36 -26.82 -0.54 11.89
N PRO A 37 -27.45 -1.68 11.50
CA PRO A 37 -28.00 -1.84 10.15
C PRO A 37 -29.18 -0.91 9.85
N PHE A 38 -29.83 -0.38 10.90
CA PHE A 38 -31.06 0.43 10.80
C PHE A 38 -30.83 1.93 10.98
N LYS A 39 -29.59 2.41 10.94
CA LYS A 39 -29.31 3.85 10.91
C LYS A 39 -30.01 4.51 9.72
N LYS A 40 -30.46 5.76 9.88
CA LYS A 40 -31.13 6.50 8.80
C LYS A 40 -30.27 6.63 7.56
N SER A 41 -28.96 6.78 7.74
CA SER A 41 -28.02 6.80 6.64
C SER A 41 -28.03 5.52 5.79
N ASN A 42 -28.28 4.36 6.41
CA ASN A 42 -28.34 3.06 5.74
C ASN A 42 -29.71 2.81 5.06
N LEU A 43 -30.75 3.53 5.50
CA LEU A 43 -32.14 3.40 5.00
C LEU A 43 -32.47 4.42 3.90
N CYS A 44 -31.61 5.44 3.70
CA CYS A 44 -31.86 6.50 2.73
C CYS A 44 -31.38 6.07 1.32
N ILE A 45 -32.35 5.75 0.47
CA ILE A 45 -32.15 5.53 -0.96
C ILE A 45 -32.70 6.74 -1.71
N ASN A 46 -31.94 7.30 -2.66
CA ASN A 46 -32.45 8.36 -3.50
C ASN A 46 -33.55 7.80 -4.45
N LYS A 47 -34.79 8.15 -4.19
CA LYS A 47 -35.97 7.62 -4.91
C LYS A 47 -36.05 8.04 -6.39
N ASN A 48 -35.23 9.00 -6.80
CA ASN A 48 -35.19 9.48 -8.19
C ASN A 48 -34.28 8.62 -9.08
N LEU A 49 -33.55 7.65 -8.51
CA LEU A 49 -32.68 6.75 -9.24
C LEU A 49 -33.30 5.36 -9.38
N VAL A 50 -33.00 4.71 -10.48
CA VAL A 50 -33.29 3.29 -10.69
C VAL A 50 -32.15 2.48 -10.13
N TYR A 51 -32.44 1.44 -9.39
CA TYR A 51 -31.44 0.58 -8.75
C TYR A 51 -31.58 -0.87 -9.20
N GLU A 52 -30.46 -1.58 -9.24
CA GLU A 52 -30.44 -3.02 -9.42
C GLU A 52 -29.63 -3.66 -8.27
N LYS A 53 -29.96 -4.89 -7.85
CA LYS A 53 -29.19 -5.62 -6.84
C LYS A 53 -27.82 -6.02 -7.41
N LEU A 54 -26.76 -5.87 -6.61
CA LEU A 54 -25.40 -6.23 -7.04
C LEU A 54 -25.32 -7.71 -7.46
N SER A 55 -26.03 -8.61 -6.78
CA SER A 55 -26.12 -10.04 -7.16
C SER A 55 -26.73 -10.32 -8.53
N LYS A 56 -27.46 -9.35 -9.12
CA LYS A 56 -27.99 -9.48 -10.47
C LYS A 56 -27.06 -8.96 -11.55
N ILE A 57 -26.18 -8.01 -11.19
CA ILE A 57 -25.25 -7.38 -12.15
C ILE A 57 -23.85 -7.96 -12.09
N ALA A 58 -23.51 -8.66 -11.01
CA ALA A 58 -22.18 -9.22 -10.80
C ALA A 58 -22.22 -10.67 -10.27
N LEU A 59 -21.31 -11.49 -10.75
CA LEU A 59 -20.96 -12.76 -10.10
C LEU A 59 -20.06 -12.46 -8.90
N ILE A 60 -20.51 -12.85 -7.71
CA ILE A 60 -19.80 -12.61 -6.46
C ILE A 60 -18.98 -13.85 -6.10
N ASN A 61 -17.69 -13.68 -5.84
CA ASN A 61 -16.74 -14.73 -5.49
C ASN A 61 -16.74 -15.89 -6.51
N PRO A 62 -16.29 -15.65 -7.76
CA PRO A 62 -16.23 -16.67 -8.82
C PRO A 62 -15.52 -17.94 -8.38
N SER A 63 -15.97 -19.09 -8.88
CA SER A 63 -15.41 -20.37 -8.48
C SER A 63 -14.10 -20.68 -9.19
N LYS A 64 -13.13 -21.30 -8.49
CA LYS A 64 -11.89 -21.84 -9.06
C LYS A 64 -12.13 -22.95 -10.10
N THR A 65 -13.33 -23.50 -10.16
CA THR A 65 -13.68 -24.52 -11.17
C THR A 65 -13.54 -24.01 -12.60
N GLU A 66 -13.64 -22.69 -12.81
CA GLU A 66 -13.45 -22.07 -14.12
C GLU A 66 -12.07 -22.38 -14.73
N ILE A 67 -11.05 -22.55 -13.91
CA ILE A 67 -9.65 -22.78 -14.32
C ILE A 67 -9.18 -24.21 -14.08
N SER A 68 -10.08 -25.13 -13.67
CA SER A 68 -9.73 -26.54 -13.34
C SER A 68 -9.16 -27.32 -14.53
N HIS A 69 -9.42 -26.87 -15.75
CA HIS A 69 -8.91 -27.46 -16.99
C HIS A 69 -7.48 -27.03 -17.34
N LEU A 70 -6.92 -26.06 -16.67
CA LEU A 70 -5.59 -25.52 -16.96
C LEU A 70 -4.48 -26.35 -16.32
N ASN A 71 -3.28 -26.28 -16.92
CA ASN A 71 -2.09 -26.91 -16.36
C ASN A 71 -1.69 -26.22 -15.04
N LYS A 72 -1.36 -27.00 -14.02
CA LYS A 72 -0.97 -26.50 -12.69
C LYS A 72 0.31 -25.66 -12.70
N ASN A 73 1.17 -25.83 -13.69
CA ASN A 73 2.38 -25.04 -13.90
C ASN A 73 2.11 -23.73 -14.68
N THR A 74 0.84 -23.44 -15.01
CA THR A 74 0.48 -22.16 -15.64
C THR A 74 0.83 -21.03 -14.70
N LYS A 75 1.58 -20.04 -15.21
CA LYS A 75 1.94 -18.86 -14.44
C LYS A 75 0.72 -17.98 -14.19
N VAL A 76 0.63 -17.42 -13.01
CA VAL A 76 -0.48 -16.61 -12.53
C VAL A 76 0.03 -15.47 -11.63
N THR A 77 -0.79 -14.44 -11.49
CA THR A 77 -0.50 -13.35 -10.57
C THR A 77 -0.96 -13.69 -9.16
N PHE A 78 -0.14 -13.38 -8.17
CA PHE A 78 -0.53 -13.43 -6.76
C PHE A 78 -0.59 -12.02 -6.18
N LEU A 79 -1.66 -11.76 -5.40
CA LEU A 79 -1.89 -10.48 -4.75
C LEU A 79 -2.07 -10.65 -3.25
N SER A 80 -1.11 -10.18 -2.48
CA SER A 80 -1.20 -10.13 -1.03
C SER A 80 -2.12 -8.98 -0.57
N MET A 81 -2.65 -9.04 0.66
CA MET A 81 -3.45 -7.95 1.26
C MET A 81 -2.63 -6.64 1.37
N GLN A 82 -1.33 -6.72 1.53
CA GLN A 82 -0.45 -5.54 1.63
C GLN A 82 -0.39 -4.76 0.32
N ASN A 83 -0.46 -5.48 -0.80
CA ASN A 83 -0.36 -4.90 -2.14
C ASN A 83 -1.70 -4.36 -2.66
N LEU A 84 -2.83 -4.65 -1.99
CA LEU A 84 -4.10 -4.01 -2.27
C LEU A 84 -4.17 -2.68 -1.49
N GLY A 85 -4.19 -1.57 -2.22
CA GLY A 85 -4.32 -0.21 -1.68
C GLY A 85 -5.77 0.31 -1.75
N ASN A 86 -5.96 1.60 -1.50
CA ASN A 86 -7.26 2.27 -1.63
C ASN A 86 -7.53 2.64 -3.09
N GLY A 87 -8.09 1.71 -3.82
CA GLY A 87 -8.44 1.86 -5.23
C GLY A 87 -7.32 1.49 -6.20
N VAL A 88 -6.19 0.98 -5.72
CA VAL A 88 -5.03 0.66 -6.55
C VAL A 88 -4.42 -0.68 -6.15
N ILE A 89 -3.77 -1.34 -7.11
CA ILE A 89 -2.90 -2.50 -6.86
C ILE A 89 -1.45 -2.02 -6.99
N ASN A 90 -0.72 -2.07 -5.88
CA ASN A 90 0.65 -1.54 -5.83
C ASN A 90 1.65 -2.47 -6.53
N ASP A 91 1.82 -3.68 -6.01
CA ASP A 91 2.75 -4.67 -6.53
C ASP A 91 2.06 -6.01 -6.73
N ARG A 92 2.65 -6.85 -7.57
CA ARG A 92 2.14 -8.17 -7.93
C ARG A 92 3.29 -9.16 -7.86
N GLU A 93 3.00 -10.35 -7.39
CA GLU A 93 3.93 -11.48 -7.39
C GLU A 93 3.51 -12.46 -8.47
N CYS A 94 4.46 -13.19 -9.05
CA CYS A 94 4.18 -14.24 -10.02
C CYS A 94 4.50 -15.60 -9.40
N GLY A 95 3.65 -16.59 -9.68
CA GLY A 95 3.85 -17.98 -9.29
C GLY A 95 3.08 -18.90 -10.21
N GLU A 96 2.87 -20.14 -9.82
CA GLU A 96 2.14 -21.13 -10.60
C GLU A 96 0.80 -21.46 -9.91
N ILE A 97 -0.18 -21.96 -10.67
CA ILE A 97 -1.51 -22.34 -10.14
C ILE A 97 -1.35 -23.29 -8.94
N GLN A 98 -0.42 -24.26 -9.02
CA GLN A 98 -0.19 -25.22 -7.93
C GLN A 98 0.21 -24.59 -6.60
N ASP A 99 0.85 -23.40 -6.62
CA ASP A 99 1.30 -22.69 -5.43
C ASP A 99 0.11 -22.05 -4.68
N PHE A 100 -0.97 -21.72 -5.42
CA PHE A 100 -2.06 -20.90 -4.91
C PHE A 100 -3.45 -21.53 -5.00
N GLU A 101 -3.63 -22.66 -5.68
CA GLU A 101 -4.95 -23.29 -5.82
C GLU A 101 -5.61 -23.64 -4.49
N LYS A 102 -4.80 -23.87 -3.44
CA LYS A 102 -5.29 -24.16 -2.09
C LYS A 102 -5.07 -22.97 -1.17
N GLY A 103 -6.11 -22.58 -0.44
CA GLY A 103 -5.99 -21.57 0.61
C GLY A 103 -6.03 -20.10 0.17
N TYR A 104 -6.26 -19.80 -1.13
CA TYR A 104 -6.33 -18.44 -1.65
C TYR A 104 -7.60 -18.17 -2.45
N THR A 105 -8.00 -16.92 -2.59
CA THR A 105 -9.16 -16.49 -3.38
C THR A 105 -8.75 -16.36 -4.84
N TYR A 106 -9.53 -16.94 -5.73
CA TYR A 106 -9.39 -16.83 -7.19
C TYR A 106 -10.08 -15.55 -7.71
N PHE A 107 -9.47 -14.90 -8.68
CA PHE A 107 -10.06 -13.85 -9.48
C PHE A 107 -9.46 -13.84 -10.90
N ALA A 108 -10.11 -13.18 -11.81
CA ALA A 108 -9.65 -13.03 -13.19
C ALA A 108 -9.40 -11.58 -13.55
N GLU A 109 -8.85 -11.37 -14.74
CA GLU A 109 -8.70 -10.04 -15.34
C GLU A 109 -10.02 -9.28 -15.34
N ASN A 110 -9.97 -7.99 -14.93
CA ASN A 110 -11.11 -7.09 -14.80
C ASN A 110 -12.06 -7.34 -13.61
N ASP A 111 -11.79 -8.30 -12.74
CA ASP A 111 -12.56 -8.47 -11.53
C ASP A 111 -12.28 -7.31 -10.54
N ILE A 112 -13.30 -6.88 -9.80
CA ILE A 112 -13.17 -5.91 -8.71
C ILE A 112 -12.86 -6.68 -7.44
N LEU A 113 -11.79 -6.28 -6.74
CA LEU A 113 -11.34 -6.87 -5.47
C LEU A 113 -11.62 -5.89 -4.34
N ILE A 114 -12.23 -6.35 -3.25
CA ILE A 114 -12.47 -5.56 -2.04
C ILE A 114 -12.05 -6.38 -0.83
N ALA A 115 -11.26 -5.78 0.07
CA ALA A 115 -10.97 -6.40 1.35
C ALA A 115 -12.25 -6.54 2.17
N LYS A 116 -12.46 -7.69 2.82
CA LYS A 116 -13.65 -7.93 3.66
C LYS A 116 -13.38 -7.81 5.16
N ILE A 117 -12.11 -7.88 5.58
CA ILE A 117 -11.70 -7.89 6.99
C ILE A 117 -11.37 -6.47 7.50
N THR A 118 -11.70 -6.20 8.77
CA THR A 118 -11.26 -5.00 9.50
C THR A 118 -9.74 -5.05 9.77
N PRO A 119 -8.98 -3.94 9.74
CA PRO A 119 -9.38 -2.59 9.35
C PRO A 119 -9.25 -2.32 7.83
N CYS A 120 -8.86 -3.33 7.05
CA CYS A 120 -8.52 -3.17 5.62
C CYS A 120 -9.72 -2.67 4.78
N MET A 121 -10.93 -3.18 5.06
CA MET A 121 -12.15 -2.75 4.36
C MET A 121 -12.49 -1.30 4.70
N GLU A 122 -12.41 -0.93 5.97
CA GLU A 122 -12.70 0.42 6.44
C GLU A 122 -11.74 1.45 5.84
N HIS A 123 -10.46 1.08 5.67
CA HIS A 123 -9.46 1.87 4.95
C HIS A 123 -9.63 1.87 3.43
N GLY A 124 -10.68 1.22 2.90
CA GLY A 124 -11.01 1.24 1.48
C GLY A 124 -10.08 0.42 0.60
N LYS A 125 -9.40 -0.60 1.14
CA LYS A 125 -8.56 -1.48 0.33
C LYS A 125 -9.39 -2.21 -0.71
N CYS A 126 -9.23 -1.78 -1.98
CA CYS A 126 -9.91 -2.34 -3.15
C CYS A 126 -9.12 -2.00 -4.42
N GLY A 127 -9.47 -2.65 -5.53
CA GLY A 127 -8.85 -2.39 -6.84
C GLY A 127 -9.53 -3.19 -7.93
N ILE A 128 -9.28 -2.82 -9.18
CA ILE A 128 -9.64 -3.65 -10.34
C ILE A 128 -8.40 -4.45 -10.73
N ALA A 129 -8.58 -5.73 -10.96
CA ALA A 129 -7.51 -6.64 -11.38
C ALA A 129 -7.18 -6.41 -12.87
N PHE A 130 -6.17 -5.58 -13.13
CA PHE A 130 -5.64 -5.32 -14.47
C PHE A 130 -4.28 -5.99 -14.66
N ASP A 131 -3.92 -6.29 -15.91
CA ASP A 131 -2.59 -6.76 -16.33
C ASP A 131 -2.12 -8.02 -15.57
N LEU A 132 -3.02 -8.98 -15.40
CA LEU A 132 -2.72 -10.25 -14.74
C LEU A 132 -1.96 -11.19 -15.68
N GLU A 133 -1.00 -11.94 -15.14
CA GLU A 133 -0.32 -13.02 -15.84
C GLU A 133 -1.35 -14.07 -16.29
N ASN A 134 -1.39 -14.36 -17.59
CA ASN A 134 -2.41 -15.23 -18.20
C ASN A 134 -3.87 -14.89 -17.83
N LYS A 135 -4.14 -13.64 -17.44
CA LYS A 135 -5.46 -13.13 -16.99
C LYS A 135 -6.02 -13.86 -15.76
N ILE A 136 -5.17 -14.48 -14.97
CA ILE A 136 -5.52 -15.25 -13.78
C ILE A 136 -4.82 -14.67 -12.55
N GLY A 137 -5.59 -14.51 -11.49
CA GLY A 137 -5.07 -14.07 -10.21
C GLY A 137 -5.52 -14.94 -9.03
N PHE A 138 -4.66 -14.98 -8.03
CA PHE A 138 -4.95 -15.50 -6.71
C PHE A 138 -4.55 -14.48 -5.66
N GLY A 139 -5.21 -14.49 -4.52
CA GLY A 139 -4.86 -13.55 -3.46
C GLY A 139 -5.44 -13.95 -2.11
N SER A 140 -5.33 -13.02 -1.16
CA SER A 140 -5.78 -13.24 0.20
C SER A 140 -7.19 -13.81 0.26
N THR A 141 -7.44 -14.77 1.16
CA THR A 141 -8.78 -15.28 1.48
C THR A 141 -9.70 -14.19 2.04
N GLU A 142 -9.14 -13.04 2.40
CA GLU A 142 -9.87 -11.89 2.90
C GLU A 142 -10.32 -10.92 1.79
N PHE A 143 -10.34 -11.36 0.53
CA PHE A 143 -10.95 -10.63 -0.58
C PHE A 143 -12.38 -11.11 -0.86
N ASN A 144 -13.28 -10.16 -1.14
CA ASN A 144 -14.47 -10.38 -1.94
C ASN A 144 -14.16 -9.97 -3.39
N VAL A 145 -14.67 -10.76 -4.34
CA VAL A 145 -14.43 -10.60 -5.78
C VAL A 145 -15.75 -10.36 -6.48
N PHE A 146 -15.80 -9.35 -7.35
CA PHE A 146 -17.01 -9.02 -8.11
C PHE A 146 -16.68 -8.96 -9.59
N ARG A 147 -17.30 -9.85 -10.37
CA ARG A 147 -17.20 -9.90 -11.82
C ARG A 147 -18.47 -9.35 -12.44
N ILE A 148 -18.41 -8.19 -13.04
CA ILE A 148 -19.57 -7.56 -13.67
C ILE A 148 -19.96 -8.37 -14.91
N GLN A 149 -21.26 -8.72 -15.00
CA GLN A 149 -21.82 -9.50 -16.10
C GLN A 149 -22.90 -8.74 -16.88
N ASP A 150 -23.54 -7.77 -16.26
CA ASP A 150 -24.59 -6.96 -16.88
C ASP A 150 -23.95 -5.81 -17.68
N SER A 151 -24.14 -5.80 -19.00
CA SER A 151 -23.58 -4.80 -19.92
C SER A 151 -24.11 -3.37 -19.70
N ARG A 152 -25.16 -3.20 -18.91
CA ARG A 152 -25.65 -1.87 -18.50
C ARG A 152 -24.74 -1.19 -17.50
N PHE A 153 -23.80 -1.92 -16.88
CA PHE A 153 -22.91 -1.43 -15.85
C PHE A 153 -21.45 -1.62 -16.24
N LEU A 154 -20.67 -0.55 -16.22
CA LEU A 154 -19.22 -0.62 -16.37
C LEU A 154 -18.56 -0.94 -15.03
N LYS A 155 -17.57 -1.82 -15.04
CA LYS A 155 -16.85 -2.23 -13.82
C LYS A 155 -16.19 -1.07 -13.10
N GLU A 156 -15.70 -0.08 -13.83
CA GLU A 156 -15.06 1.11 -13.27
C GLU A 156 -16.06 1.97 -12.48
N PHE A 157 -17.28 2.10 -13.00
CA PHE A 157 -18.36 2.78 -12.28
C PHE A 157 -18.74 2.00 -11.00
N VAL A 158 -18.98 0.70 -11.12
CA VAL A 158 -19.33 -0.16 -9.97
C VAL A 158 -18.21 -0.17 -8.93
N PHE A 159 -16.94 -0.23 -9.36
CA PHE A 159 -15.78 -0.11 -8.49
C PHE A 159 -15.77 1.21 -7.70
N CYS A 160 -15.95 2.37 -8.38
CA CYS A 160 -16.03 3.66 -7.70
C CYS A 160 -17.22 3.71 -6.74
N TYR A 161 -18.38 3.15 -7.13
CA TYR A 161 -19.55 3.07 -6.28
C TYR A 161 -19.30 2.27 -5.00
N LEU A 162 -18.73 1.06 -5.12
CA LEU A 162 -18.45 0.18 -3.99
C LEU A 162 -17.37 0.73 -3.05
N ASN A 163 -16.44 1.54 -3.56
CA ASN A 163 -15.37 2.15 -2.77
C ASN A 163 -15.75 3.49 -2.12
N ARG A 164 -16.98 3.96 -2.26
CA ARG A 164 -17.47 5.17 -1.60
C ARG A 164 -17.40 5.02 -0.08
N GLU A 165 -17.06 6.13 0.60
CA GLU A 165 -17.00 6.16 2.05
C GLU A 165 -18.35 5.78 2.69
N SER A 166 -19.46 6.26 2.11
CA SER A 166 -20.83 5.94 2.56
C SER A 166 -21.10 4.43 2.48
N ILE A 167 -20.71 3.75 1.39
CA ILE A 167 -20.89 2.29 1.25
C ILE A 167 -20.00 1.54 2.23
N ARG A 168 -18.75 1.99 2.44
CA ARG A 168 -17.84 1.38 3.41
C ARG A 168 -18.36 1.51 4.85
N LYS A 169 -18.95 2.64 5.21
CA LYS A 169 -19.61 2.83 6.52
C LYS A 169 -20.75 1.86 6.71
N ILE A 170 -21.64 1.74 5.71
CA ILE A 170 -22.75 0.77 5.74
C ILE A 170 -22.20 -0.66 5.84
N ALA A 171 -21.16 -1.00 5.08
CA ALA A 171 -20.52 -2.30 5.14
C ALA A 171 -19.92 -2.58 6.53
N ALA A 172 -19.27 -1.59 7.16
CA ALA A 172 -18.72 -1.69 8.51
C ALA A 172 -19.83 -1.94 9.55
N ASP A 173 -20.96 -1.22 9.45
CA ASP A 173 -22.13 -1.43 10.31
C ASP A 173 -22.73 -2.85 10.17
N ASN A 174 -22.49 -3.52 9.04
CA ASN A 174 -22.96 -4.88 8.76
C ASN A 174 -21.90 -5.98 8.99
N MET A 175 -20.74 -5.64 9.50
CA MET A 175 -19.71 -6.63 9.80
C MET A 175 -20.12 -7.64 10.87
N VAL A 176 -19.66 -8.87 10.72
CA VAL A 176 -19.86 -9.96 11.67
C VAL A 176 -18.53 -10.52 12.12
N GLY A 177 -18.48 -11.05 13.36
CA GLY A 177 -17.29 -11.64 13.96
C GLY A 177 -16.89 -10.99 15.28
N THR A 178 -15.78 -11.44 15.85
CA THR A 178 -15.22 -10.89 17.09
C THR A 178 -14.40 -9.63 16.82
N SER A 179 -14.25 -8.78 17.85
CA SER A 179 -13.45 -7.55 17.77
C SER A 179 -12.06 -7.81 17.17
N GLY A 180 -11.65 -6.95 16.21
CA GLY A 180 -10.38 -7.07 15.49
C GLY A 180 -10.32 -8.17 14.41
N ARG A 181 -11.40 -8.95 14.22
CA ARG A 181 -11.53 -10.00 13.19
C ARG A 181 -12.90 -9.99 12.53
N GLN A 182 -13.53 -8.84 12.47
CA GLN A 182 -14.82 -8.67 11.82
C GLN A 182 -14.67 -8.68 10.30
N ARG A 183 -15.69 -9.19 9.61
CA ARG A 183 -15.73 -9.29 8.14
C ARG A 183 -17.09 -8.88 7.62
N VAL A 184 -17.10 -8.21 6.48
CA VAL A 184 -18.34 -7.94 5.73
C VAL A 184 -18.82 -9.26 5.12
N PRO A 185 -20.02 -9.74 5.47
CA PRO A 185 -20.58 -10.96 4.91
C PRO A 185 -20.96 -10.78 3.44
N THR A 186 -20.94 -11.87 2.66
CA THR A 186 -21.24 -11.83 1.22
C THR A 186 -22.70 -11.41 0.96
N ASP A 187 -23.64 -11.83 1.82
CA ASP A 187 -25.06 -11.49 1.71
C ASP A 187 -25.35 -9.99 1.81
N PHE A 188 -24.49 -9.22 2.51
CA PHE A 188 -24.55 -7.76 2.44
C PHE A 188 -24.39 -7.25 1.00
N TYR A 189 -23.38 -7.74 0.29
CA TYR A 189 -23.13 -7.33 -1.09
C TYR A 189 -24.20 -7.86 -2.06
N GLU A 190 -24.74 -9.05 -1.83
CA GLU A 190 -25.81 -9.63 -2.65
C GLU A 190 -27.06 -8.76 -2.65
N LYS A 191 -27.36 -8.13 -1.52
CA LYS A 191 -28.53 -7.27 -1.31
C LYS A 191 -28.28 -5.80 -1.65
N LEU A 192 -26.99 -5.41 -1.80
CA LEU A 192 -26.62 -4.02 -2.06
C LEU A 192 -27.24 -3.52 -3.36
N LEU A 193 -27.88 -2.36 -3.31
CA LEU A 193 -28.50 -1.71 -4.45
C LEU A 193 -27.49 -0.79 -5.14
N VAL A 194 -27.26 -1.01 -6.44
CA VAL A 194 -26.37 -0.20 -7.28
C VAL A 194 -27.23 0.67 -8.19
N PRO A 195 -27.05 2.01 -8.20
CA PRO A 195 -27.81 2.89 -9.06
C PRO A 195 -27.41 2.73 -10.52
N LEU A 196 -28.38 2.77 -11.42
CA LEU A 196 -28.15 2.75 -12.86
C LEU A 196 -28.08 4.19 -13.38
N PHE A 197 -26.92 4.56 -13.91
CA PHE A 197 -26.66 5.83 -14.58
C PHE A 197 -26.57 5.65 -16.10
N SER A 198 -26.66 6.76 -16.84
CA SER A 198 -26.47 6.73 -18.30
C SER A 198 -25.09 6.14 -18.64
N MET A 199 -24.99 5.50 -19.82
CA MET A 199 -23.71 4.96 -20.29
C MET A 199 -22.67 6.06 -20.50
N GLU A 200 -23.09 7.26 -20.92
CA GLU A 200 -22.22 8.42 -21.09
C GLU A 200 -21.51 8.78 -19.77
N PHE A 201 -22.26 8.88 -18.68
CA PHE A 201 -21.69 9.13 -17.34
C PHE A 201 -20.74 8.00 -16.91
N GLN A 202 -21.12 6.74 -17.13
CA GLN A 202 -20.27 5.62 -16.77
C GLN A 202 -18.97 5.58 -17.58
N LEU A 203 -18.98 5.96 -18.87
CA LEU A 203 -17.80 6.09 -19.72
C LEU A 203 -16.87 7.22 -19.24
N GLU A 204 -17.42 8.32 -18.73
CA GLU A 204 -16.61 9.36 -18.10
C GLU A 204 -15.84 8.83 -16.87
N ILE A 205 -16.51 8.05 -16.03
CA ILE A 205 -15.88 7.41 -14.86
C ILE A 205 -14.84 6.37 -15.30
N GLU A 206 -15.17 5.55 -16.29
CA GLU A 206 -14.23 4.58 -16.88
C GLU A 206 -12.93 5.25 -17.32
N LYS A 207 -13.04 6.37 -18.06
CA LYS A 207 -11.89 7.12 -18.52
C LYS A 207 -10.99 7.56 -17.36
N LEU A 208 -11.57 8.18 -16.33
CA LEU A 208 -10.80 8.63 -15.15
C LEU A 208 -10.08 7.48 -14.44
N VAL A 209 -10.74 6.34 -14.28
CA VAL A 209 -10.16 5.16 -13.65
C VAL A 209 -9.04 4.55 -14.51
N LYS A 210 -9.24 4.45 -15.82
CA LYS A 210 -8.21 3.96 -16.76
C LYS A 210 -7.00 4.89 -16.83
N ASP A 211 -7.23 6.20 -16.89
CA ASP A 211 -6.16 7.21 -16.90
C ASP A 211 -5.37 7.16 -15.58
N SER A 212 -6.05 6.96 -14.44
CA SER A 212 -5.42 6.73 -13.15
C SER A 212 -4.52 5.49 -13.16
N HIS A 213 -5.03 4.36 -13.67
CA HIS A 213 -4.24 3.13 -13.77
C HIS A 213 -3.01 3.31 -14.68
N PHE A 214 -3.20 3.93 -15.85
CA PHE A 214 -2.10 4.21 -16.79
C PHE A 214 -1.01 5.07 -16.16
N SER A 215 -1.37 6.18 -15.49
CA SER A 215 -0.42 7.04 -14.79
C SER A 215 0.33 6.29 -13.69
N LEU A 216 -0.34 5.37 -12.97
CA LEU A 216 0.30 4.53 -11.96
C LEU A 216 1.33 3.56 -12.57
N GLU A 217 0.99 2.88 -13.67
CA GLU A 217 1.92 1.94 -14.32
C GLU A 217 3.12 2.70 -14.93
N GLN A 218 2.89 3.85 -15.56
CA GLN A 218 4.00 4.72 -15.99
C GLN A 218 4.91 5.17 -14.84
N SER A 219 4.33 5.49 -13.68
CA SER A 219 5.10 5.80 -12.47
C SER A 219 6.02 4.66 -12.06
N LYS A 220 5.52 3.42 -12.09
CA LYS A 220 6.32 2.22 -11.76
C LYS A 220 7.45 2.00 -12.74
N GLU A 221 7.20 2.21 -14.04
CA GLU A 221 8.22 2.03 -15.07
C GLU A 221 9.35 3.06 -14.94
N LEU A 222 9.02 4.34 -14.73
CA LEU A 222 10.02 5.38 -14.47
C LEU A 222 10.88 5.09 -13.24
N TYR A 223 10.30 4.48 -12.19
CA TYR A 223 11.08 4.07 -11.04
C TYR A 223 12.07 2.95 -11.39
N LYS A 224 11.66 1.95 -12.18
CA LYS A 224 12.56 0.89 -12.68
C LYS A 224 13.66 1.44 -13.59
N GLU A 225 13.34 2.43 -14.44
CA GLU A 225 14.33 3.11 -15.26
C GLU A 225 15.38 3.81 -14.38
N ALA A 226 14.97 4.49 -13.31
CA ALA A 226 15.88 5.10 -12.34
C ALA A 226 16.81 4.06 -11.67
N GLU A 227 16.27 2.90 -11.30
CA GLU A 227 17.08 1.77 -10.78
C GLU A 227 18.05 1.23 -11.83
N ALA A 228 17.59 1.09 -13.09
CA ALA A 228 18.46 0.62 -14.18
C ALA A 228 19.61 1.59 -14.46
N ILE A 229 19.38 2.91 -14.41
CA ILE A 229 20.41 3.94 -14.51
C ILE A 229 21.45 3.77 -13.38
N LEU A 230 21.01 3.57 -12.14
CA LEU A 230 21.90 3.34 -11.00
C LEU A 230 22.74 2.08 -11.19
N TYR A 231 22.13 0.95 -11.59
CA TYR A 231 22.88 -0.29 -11.81
C TYR A 231 23.86 -0.19 -12.97
N ALA A 232 23.49 0.48 -14.06
CA ALA A 232 24.40 0.72 -15.18
C ALA A 232 25.61 1.57 -14.76
N GLU A 233 25.40 2.63 -13.99
CA GLU A 233 26.47 3.46 -13.43
C GLU A 233 27.40 2.65 -12.51
N LEU A 234 26.84 1.75 -11.72
CA LEU A 234 27.62 0.83 -10.88
C LEU A 234 28.27 -0.31 -11.70
N GLY A 235 28.03 -0.45 -13.01
CA GLY A 235 28.55 -1.55 -13.83
C GLY A 235 27.95 -2.91 -13.51
N LEU A 236 26.69 -2.94 -13.06
CA LEU A 236 25.95 -4.14 -12.65
C LEU A 236 24.87 -4.49 -13.67
N ASP A 237 24.53 -5.77 -13.77
CA ASP A 237 23.37 -6.20 -14.58
C ASP A 237 22.06 -5.76 -13.93
N PRO A 238 21.27 -4.87 -14.56
CA PRO A 238 20.00 -4.40 -14.00
C PRO A 238 18.97 -5.52 -13.75
N LYS A 239 19.06 -6.65 -14.48
CA LYS A 239 18.14 -7.77 -14.30
C LYS A 239 18.52 -8.65 -13.11
N ASN A 240 19.81 -8.76 -12.81
CA ASN A 240 20.36 -9.62 -11.74
C ASN A 240 21.52 -8.93 -11.00
N PRO A 241 21.30 -7.75 -10.41
CA PRO A 241 22.38 -6.91 -9.90
C PRO A 241 23.17 -7.59 -8.76
N LEU A 242 22.47 -8.23 -7.84
CA LEU A 242 23.09 -8.92 -6.71
C LEU A 242 23.87 -10.16 -7.18
N GLN A 243 23.32 -10.92 -8.12
CA GLN A 243 23.99 -12.08 -8.67
C GLN A 243 25.25 -11.68 -9.46
N SER A 244 25.18 -10.61 -10.27
CA SER A 244 26.33 -10.12 -11.04
C SER A 244 27.49 -9.68 -10.12
N LEU A 245 27.19 -9.20 -8.92
CA LEU A 245 28.19 -8.81 -7.93
C LEU A 245 28.74 -10.01 -7.14
N LEU A 246 27.89 -10.99 -6.79
CA LEU A 246 28.25 -12.08 -5.88
C LEU A 246 28.75 -13.35 -6.59
N GLN A 247 28.60 -13.45 -7.92
CA GLN A 247 29.01 -14.64 -8.68
C GLN A 247 30.50 -14.94 -8.48
N ASP A 248 30.76 -15.99 -7.69
CA ASP A 248 32.01 -16.75 -7.75
C ASP A 248 31.76 -18.01 -8.56
N LYS A 249 32.69 -18.28 -9.50
CA LYS A 249 32.66 -19.48 -10.34
C LYS A 249 32.95 -20.80 -9.58
N GLN A 250 33.04 -20.76 -8.26
CA GLN A 250 33.31 -21.94 -7.42
C GLN A 250 32.25 -22.02 -6.30
N ASN A 251 31.74 -23.24 -6.04
CA ASN A 251 30.95 -23.63 -4.87
C ASN A 251 31.78 -23.43 -3.59
N SER A 252 32.03 -22.20 -3.19
CA SER A 252 32.78 -21.90 -1.98
C SER A 252 31.85 -21.98 -0.78
N ILE A 253 32.20 -22.83 0.18
CA ILE A 253 31.59 -22.81 1.51
C ILE A 253 31.76 -21.38 2.07
N ASN A 254 30.70 -20.82 2.64
CA ASN A 254 30.71 -19.47 3.23
C ASN A 254 31.55 -19.50 4.54
N ILE A 255 32.88 -19.40 4.41
CA ILE A 255 33.79 -19.38 5.53
C ILE A 255 34.48 -18.02 5.58
N SER A 256 34.40 -17.35 6.72
CA SER A 256 35.13 -16.12 7.00
C SER A 256 36.02 -16.32 8.22
N ILE A 257 37.32 -16.20 8.05
CA ILE A 257 38.30 -16.30 9.14
C ILE A 257 38.71 -14.89 9.53
N ARG A 258 38.60 -14.55 10.81
CA ARG A 258 38.94 -13.24 11.38
C ARG A 258 39.79 -13.43 12.63
N THR A 259 40.79 -12.58 12.79
CA THR A 259 41.49 -12.46 14.07
C THR A 259 40.63 -11.69 15.08
N LEU A 260 40.92 -11.83 16.36
CA LEU A 260 40.26 -11.06 17.43
C LEU A 260 40.42 -9.54 17.20
N LYS A 261 41.54 -9.12 16.64
CA LYS A 261 41.81 -7.71 16.30
C LYS A 261 40.89 -7.20 15.18
N GLU A 262 40.66 -8.03 14.15
CA GLU A 262 39.81 -7.69 13.00
C GLU A 262 38.31 -7.82 13.30
N SER A 263 37.95 -8.57 14.35
CA SER A 263 36.57 -8.76 14.79
C SER A 263 36.27 -7.91 16.02
N PHE A 264 36.24 -8.51 17.20
CA PHE A 264 35.77 -7.89 18.43
C PHE A 264 36.46 -6.58 18.79
N LEU A 265 37.80 -6.52 18.67
CA LEU A 265 38.53 -5.29 19.05
C LEU A 265 38.26 -4.12 18.10
N LYS A 266 37.83 -4.39 16.86
CA LYS A 266 37.53 -3.36 15.88
C LYS A 266 36.04 -2.98 15.85
N THR A 267 35.13 -3.95 16.01
CA THR A 267 33.72 -3.78 15.76
C THR A 267 32.83 -4.01 17.00
N GLY A 268 33.40 -4.58 18.07
CA GLY A 268 32.63 -5.06 19.22
C GLY A 268 31.79 -6.31 18.97
N ARG A 269 31.89 -6.92 17.77
CA ARG A 269 31.01 -8.03 17.32
C ARG A 269 31.78 -9.32 17.11
N LEU A 270 31.08 -10.44 17.41
CA LEU A 270 31.57 -11.81 17.18
C LEU A 270 30.54 -12.69 16.45
N ASP A 271 29.41 -12.15 16.10
CA ASP A 271 28.31 -12.85 15.45
C ASP A 271 28.67 -13.18 13.97
N SER A 272 28.42 -14.40 13.56
CA SER A 272 28.74 -14.91 12.21
C SER A 272 27.96 -14.18 11.10
N GLU A 273 26.77 -13.66 11.41
CA GLU A 273 25.95 -12.91 10.46
C GLU A 273 26.67 -11.67 9.95
N TYR A 274 27.29 -10.91 10.86
CA TYR A 274 28.06 -9.70 10.52
C TYR A 274 29.25 -9.97 9.58
N TYR A 275 29.89 -11.15 9.70
CA TYR A 275 31.12 -11.50 8.98
C TYR A 275 30.91 -12.38 7.75
N GLN A 276 29.71 -12.44 7.19
CA GLN A 276 29.48 -13.15 5.94
C GLN A 276 30.29 -12.57 4.78
N THR A 277 30.86 -13.45 3.96
CA THR A 277 31.71 -13.05 2.82
C THR A 277 31.02 -12.17 1.79
N LYS A 278 29.69 -12.29 1.64
CA LYS A 278 28.90 -11.42 0.75
C LYS A 278 29.04 -9.94 1.10
N TYR A 279 29.13 -9.60 2.39
CA TYR A 279 29.25 -8.22 2.82
C TYR A 279 30.65 -7.65 2.51
N ASP A 280 31.73 -8.46 2.66
CA ASP A 280 33.07 -8.06 2.27
C ASP A 280 33.14 -7.78 0.76
N LYS A 281 32.45 -8.59 -0.06
CA LYS A 281 32.36 -8.37 -1.51
C LYS A 281 31.67 -7.06 -1.85
N ILE A 282 30.49 -6.79 -1.22
CA ILE A 282 29.75 -5.55 -1.42
C ILE A 282 30.61 -4.35 -1.01
N GLU A 283 31.23 -4.38 0.17
CA GLU A 283 32.10 -3.28 0.63
C GLU A 283 33.31 -3.07 -0.27
N SER A 284 33.95 -4.16 -0.72
CA SER A 284 35.07 -4.07 -1.64
C SER A 284 34.62 -3.47 -2.98
N TYR A 285 33.47 -3.84 -3.46
CA TYR A 285 32.91 -3.29 -4.68
C TYR A 285 32.68 -1.78 -4.57
N ILE A 286 32.05 -1.32 -3.47
CA ILE A 286 31.82 0.10 -3.21
C ILE A 286 33.15 0.86 -3.08
N LYS A 287 34.16 0.30 -2.38
CA LYS A 287 35.48 0.91 -2.20
C LYS A 287 36.23 1.04 -3.52
N ASN A 288 36.05 0.11 -4.44
CA ASN A 288 36.72 0.09 -5.75
C ASN A 288 35.95 0.82 -6.84
N TYR A 289 34.81 1.39 -6.52
CA TYR A 289 34.00 2.17 -7.49
C TYR A 289 34.82 3.37 -7.98
N GLN A 290 34.89 3.58 -9.31
CA GLN A 290 35.74 4.61 -9.92
C GLN A 290 35.46 6.03 -9.46
N GLY A 291 34.15 6.35 -9.22
CA GLY A 291 33.74 7.65 -8.67
C GLY A 291 34.18 7.86 -7.21
N GLY A 292 34.74 6.84 -6.56
CA GLY A 292 35.05 6.84 -5.15
C GLY A 292 33.85 6.50 -4.26
N PHE A 293 34.05 6.57 -2.96
CA PHE A 293 33.02 6.27 -1.97
C PHE A 293 33.04 7.29 -0.82
N MET A 294 31.97 7.29 -0.03
CA MET A 294 31.89 8.07 1.19
C MET A 294 31.11 7.29 2.26
N ALA A 295 31.34 7.64 3.53
CA ALA A 295 30.52 7.13 4.62
C ALA A 295 29.29 8.02 4.84
N LEU A 296 28.21 7.45 5.37
CA LEU A 296 27.01 8.21 5.72
C LEU A 296 27.22 9.26 6.81
N THR A 297 28.35 9.27 7.49
CA THR A 297 28.75 10.38 8.37
C THR A 297 28.75 11.75 7.71
N LEU A 298 28.89 11.79 6.37
CA LEU A 298 28.83 13.04 5.59
C LEU A 298 27.40 13.49 5.27
N ILE A 299 26.39 12.77 5.75
CA ILE A 299 24.99 13.10 5.60
C ILE A 299 24.42 13.43 6.98
N GLU A 300 23.69 14.51 7.08
CA GLU A 300 23.07 14.94 8.35
C GLU A 300 21.97 13.95 8.75
N ILE A 301 22.10 13.33 9.93
CA ILE A 301 21.06 12.52 10.56
C ILE A 301 20.33 13.39 11.59
N LYS A 302 19.06 13.69 11.34
CA LYS A 302 18.23 14.46 12.27
C LYS A 302 17.82 13.58 13.45
N ASP A 303 18.29 13.91 14.65
CA ASP A 303 18.02 13.15 15.88
C ASP A 303 17.06 13.83 16.84
N SER A 304 16.69 15.08 16.58
CA SER A 304 15.85 15.85 17.50
C SER A 304 14.49 15.17 17.71
N ASN A 305 14.15 14.93 18.96
CA ASN A 305 12.82 14.47 19.32
C ASN A 305 11.85 15.64 19.28
N PHE A 306 10.80 15.47 18.49
CA PHE A 306 9.64 16.35 18.48
C PHE A 306 8.63 15.88 19.51
N THR A 307 8.02 16.80 20.25
CA THR A 307 6.92 16.50 21.19
C THR A 307 5.63 17.08 20.62
N PRO A 308 4.68 16.26 20.19
CA PRO A 308 3.39 16.73 19.68
C PRO A 308 2.62 17.50 20.75
N ASN A 309 1.95 18.59 20.36
CA ASN A 309 0.99 19.26 21.22
C ASN A 309 -0.28 18.42 21.31
N ALA A 310 -0.78 18.14 22.51
CA ALA A 310 -1.93 17.28 22.76
C ALA A 310 -3.18 17.65 21.94
N LYS A 311 -3.44 18.94 21.74
CA LYS A 311 -4.65 19.48 21.10
C LYS A 311 -4.53 19.74 19.61
N GLU A 312 -3.36 19.57 19.03
CA GLU A 312 -3.13 19.76 17.59
C GLU A 312 -3.25 18.45 16.82
N LYS A 313 -3.75 18.50 15.59
CA LYS A 313 -3.79 17.36 14.69
C LYS A 313 -2.47 17.22 13.94
N TYR A 314 -2.01 15.99 13.82
CA TYR A 314 -0.78 15.64 13.10
C TYR A 314 -1.04 14.47 12.18
N ARG A 315 -0.27 14.41 11.09
CA ARG A 315 -0.18 13.23 10.23
C ARG A 315 1.04 12.43 10.63
N TYR A 316 0.81 11.18 10.99
CA TYR A 316 1.84 10.25 11.46
C TYR A 316 2.10 9.15 10.45
N ILE A 317 3.37 8.95 10.12
CA ILE A 317 3.88 7.93 9.20
C ILE A 317 4.60 6.85 10.02
N GLU A 318 4.14 5.63 9.90
CA GLU A 318 4.80 4.44 10.47
C GLU A 318 5.37 3.54 9.37
N LEU A 319 6.09 2.49 9.78
CA LEU A 319 6.75 1.56 8.86
C LEU A 319 5.78 0.92 7.86
N ALA A 320 4.57 0.62 8.29
CA ALA A 320 3.51 0.02 7.46
C ALA A 320 3.00 0.96 6.34
N ASN A 321 3.22 2.28 6.45
CA ASN A 321 2.82 3.23 5.42
C ASN A 321 3.79 3.27 4.23
N ILE A 322 4.97 2.64 4.31
CA ILE A 322 5.98 2.72 3.27
C ILE A 322 5.76 1.63 2.21
N GLY A 323 5.57 2.05 0.97
CA GLY A 323 5.41 1.16 -0.17
C GLY A 323 6.73 0.73 -0.83
N GLY A 324 6.62 -0.20 -1.78
CA GLY A 324 7.76 -0.82 -2.47
C GLY A 324 8.72 0.19 -3.10
N ASN A 325 8.21 1.18 -3.80
CA ASN A 325 9.00 2.19 -4.54
C ASN A 325 9.29 3.46 -3.73
N GLY A 326 9.31 3.38 -2.41
CA GLY A 326 9.58 4.55 -1.56
C GLY A 326 8.44 5.59 -1.53
N ASN A 327 7.26 5.21 -1.96
CA ASN A 327 6.04 5.99 -1.79
C ASN A 327 5.53 5.86 -0.35
N ILE A 328 4.84 6.88 0.10
CA ILE A 328 4.16 6.89 1.39
C ILE A 328 2.66 6.73 1.11
N ASN A 329 2.07 5.71 1.72
CA ASN A 329 0.62 5.52 1.72
C ASN A 329 0.00 6.42 2.79
N GLU A 330 -1.33 6.36 2.93
CA GLU A 330 -2.08 7.26 3.80
C GLU A 330 -1.54 7.29 5.25
N PRO A 331 -1.00 8.45 5.71
CA PRO A 331 -0.61 8.62 7.11
C PRO A 331 -1.82 8.56 8.04
N LEU A 332 -1.61 8.14 9.28
CA LEU A 332 -2.64 8.26 10.33
C LEU A 332 -2.80 9.75 10.70
N GLU A 333 -4.01 10.26 10.67
CA GLU A 333 -4.31 11.62 11.14
C GLU A 333 -4.97 11.58 12.51
N GLU A 334 -4.30 12.11 13.53
CA GLU A 334 -4.72 12.05 14.91
C GLU A 334 -4.33 13.30 15.73
N LEU A 335 -5.04 13.51 16.85
CA LEU A 335 -4.64 14.49 17.86
C LEU A 335 -3.32 14.06 18.52
N GLY A 336 -2.50 15.03 18.91
CA GLY A 336 -1.19 14.76 19.51
C GLY A 336 -1.25 13.85 20.75
N GLU A 337 -2.32 13.95 21.55
CA GLU A 337 -2.54 13.09 22.72
C GLU A 337 -2.81 11.62 22.38
N ASN A 338 -3.35 11.35 21.20
CA ASN A 338 -3.68 9.99 20.73
C ASN A 338 -2.55 9.34 19.91
N LEU A 339 -1.53 10.11 19.57
CA LEU A 339 -0.41 9.59 18.77
C LEU A 339 0.38 8.53 19.54
N PRO A 340 0.89 7.51 18.87
CA PRO A 340 1.77 6.52 19.49
C PRO A 340 3.01 7.19 20.11
N THR A 341 3.51 6.65 21.21
CA THR A 341 4.71 7.18 21.91
C THR A 341 5.96 7.24 21.01
N ARG A 342 5.97 6.48 19.92
CA ARG A 342 7.02 6.47 18.89
C ARG A 342 6.93 7.61 17.89
N ALA A 343 5.85 8.39 17.85
CA ALA A 343 5.67 9.53 16.95
C ALA A 343 6.50 10.72 17.47
N ARG A 344 7.79 10.77 17.12
CA ARG A 344 8.75 11.70 17.73
C ARG A 344 9.66 12.44 16.77
N ARG A 345 9.64 12.14 15.46
CA ARG A 345 10.55 12.76 14.50
C ARG A 345 9.78 13.57 13.48
N LEU A 346 10.00 14.89 13.47
CA LEU A 346 9.41 15.80 12.48
C LEU A 346 10.23 15.75 11.19
N VAL A 347 9.57 15.57 10.06
CA VAL A 347 10.21 15.52 8.74
C VAL A 347 9.85 16.73 7.90
N LYS A 348 10.73 17.06 6.96
CA LYS A 348 10.58 18.13 5.99
C LYS A 348 10.73 17.59 4.58
N LYS A 349 10.08 18.29 3.62
CA LYS A 349 10.29 18.03 2.19
C LYS A 349 11.77 17.86 1.85
N GLY A 350 12.09 16.81 1.11
CA GLY A 350 13.45 16.47 0.71
C GLY A 350 14.22 15.61 1.71
N ASP A 351 13.69 15.38 2.91
CA ASP A 351 14.26 14.39 3.83
C ASP A 351 14.04 12.97 3.29
N LEU A 352 15.01 12.10 3.52
CA LEU A 352 14.88 10.65 3.29
C LEU A 352 14.71 9.96 4.64
N ILE A 353 13.69 9.13 4.76
CA ILE A 353 13.49 8.27 5.94
C ILE A 353 13.89 6.84 5.60
N ILE A 354 14.64 6.20 6.49
CA ILE A 354 15.04 4.80 6.37
C ILE A 354 14.79 4.06 7.68
N SER A 355 14.27 2.83 7.58
CA SER A 355 14.06 2.00 8.77
C SER A 355 15.37 1.56 9.38
N SER A 356 15.45 1.61 10.72
CA SER A 356 16.52 0.98 11.48
C SER A 356 16.24 -0.47 11.83
N ILE A 357 15.00 -0.95 11.74
CA ILE A 357 14.53 -2.23 12.27
C ILE A 357 14.78 -3.33 11.24
N GLU A 358 15.43 -4.43 11.64
CA GLU A 358 15.82 -5.55 10.77
C GLU A 358 14.68 -6.07 9.88
N GLY A 359 13.52 -6.35 10.44
CA GLY A 359 12.37 -6.88 9.69
C GLY A 359 11.73 -5.90 8.71
N SER A 360 12.19 -4.65 8.65
CA SER A 360 11.62 -3.58 7.83
C SER A 360 12.66 -2.67 7.17
N LEU A 361 13.87 -3.15 6.93
CA LEU A 361 14.95 -2.36 6.29
C LEU A 361 14.55 -1.82 4.90
N SER A 362 13.63 -2.49 4.23
CA SER A 362 13.05 -2.01 2.96
C SER A 362 12.12 -0.80 3.11
N SER A 363 11.72 -0.43 4.32
CA SER A 363 10.92 0.77 4.58
C SER A 363 11.81 2.01 4.49
N CYS A 364 11.98 2.49 3.27
CA CYS A 364 12.71 3.71 2.92
C CYS A 364 11.82 4.57 2.02
N ALA A 365 11.70 5.88 2.29
CA ALA A 365 10.86 6.79 1.53
C ALA A 365 11.41 8.21 1.49
N LEU A 366 11.11 8.92 0.41
CA LEU A 366 11.39 10.34 0.23
C LEU A 366 10.19 11.17 0.71
N ILE A 367 10.44 12.15 1.55
CA ILE A 367 9.42 13.10 1.99
C ILE A 367 9.18 14.13 0.88
N THR A 368 8.03 14.00 0.23
CA THR A 368 7.55 14.95 -0.79
C THR A 368 6.82 16.13 -0.14
N GLU A 369 6.41 17.12 -0.94
CA GLU A 369 5.61 18.28 -0.50
C GLU A 369 4.34 17.86 0.25
N GLU A 370 3.69 16.78 -0.20
CA GLU A 370 2.46 16.27 0.43
C GLU A 370 2.68 15.86 1.89
N PHE A 371 3.88 15.39 2.24
CA PHE A 371 4.23 14.88 3.57
C PHE A 371 5.12 15.85 4.39
N ASP A 372 5.25 17.09 3.93
CA ASP A 372 5.96 18.11 4.72
C ASP A 372 5.30 18.31 6.07
N ASN A 373 6.10 18.44 7.13
CA ASN A 373 5.65 18.55 8.52
C ASN A 373 4.88 17.33 9.08
N CYS A 374 4.95 16.16 8.44
CA CYS A 374 4.49 14.91 9.06
C CYS A 374 5.42 14.53 10.22
N ILE A 375 4.90 13.70 11.13
CA ILE A 375 5.68 13.05 12.18
C ILE A 375 5.94 11.63 11.76
N VAL A 376 7.16 11.11 11.95
CA VAL A 376 7.48 9.71 11.69
C VAL A 376 7.87 8.97 12.97
N SER A 377 7.79 7.64 12.93
CA SER A 377 8.18 6.76 14.02
C SER A 377 9.67 6.89 14.34
N THR A 378 10.04 6.72 15.61
CA THR A 378 11.45 6.58 16.04
C THR A 378 12.16 5.37 15.44
N GLY A 379 11.43 4.44 14.83
CA GLY A 379 12.00 3.34 14.05
C GLY A 379 12.66 3.78 12.73
N PHE A 380 12.47 5.05 12.31
CA PHE A 380 13.16 5.62 11.17
C PHE A 380 14.34 6.50 11.59
N TYR A 381 15.41 6.45 10.82
CA TYR A 381 16.36 7.55 10.71
C TYR A 381 15.90 8.54 9.66
N VAL A 382 16.10 9.82 9.94
CA VAL A 382 15.78 10.92 9.02
C VAL A 382 17.07 11.50 8.49
N LEU A 383 17.33 11.33 7.21
CA LEU A 383 18.53 11.78 6.53
C LEU A 383 18.23 13.05 5.74
N LYS A 384 19.08 14.06 5.90
CA LYS A 384 19.06 15.25 5.07
C LYS A 384 20.20 15.18 4.07
N ALA A 385 19.85 15.01 2.81
CA ALA A 385 20.82 14.93 1.72
C ALA A 385 21.59 16.26 1.58
N GLN A 386 22.92 16.16 1.40
CA GLN A 386 23.80 17.31 1.22
C GLN A 386 24.74 17.14 0.01
N SER A 387 25.49 16.04 -0.04
CA SER A 387 26.47 15.75 -1.09
C SER A 387 25.93 14.82 -2.19
N ILE A 388 24.78 14.20 -1.97
CA ILE A 388 24.07 13.35 -2.91
C ILE A 388 22.59 13.69 -2.79
N ASN A 389 21.84 13.78 -3.91
CA ASN A 389 20.42 14.13 -3.84
C ASN A 389 19.58 13.01 -3.21
N SER A 390 18.44 13.39 -2.66
CA SER A 390 17.56 12.48 -1.90
C SER A 390 16.95 11.39 -2.78
N GLU A 391 16.69 11.69 -4.06
CA GLU A 391 16.16 10.75 -5.04
C GLU A 391 17.16 9.63 -5.33
N THR A 392 18.43 9.98 -5.53
CA THR A 392 19.50 8.98 -5.74
C THR A 392 19.70 8.13 -4.48
N LEU A 393 19.68 8.75 -3.29
CA LEU A 393 19.75 8.00 -2.04
C LEU A 393 18.55 7.05 -1.89
N LEU A 394 17.34 7.47 -2.25
CA LEU A 394 16.17 6.60 -2.23
C LEU A 394 16.39 5.36 -3.09
N VAL A 395 16.76 5.55 -4.37
CA VAL A 395 16.99 4.44 -5.29
C VAL A 395 18.12 3.55 -4.81
N LEU A 396 19.21 4.13 -4.28
CA LEU A 396 20.33 3.40 -3.73
C LEU A 396 19.90 2.52 -2.55
N PHE A 397 19.24 3.10 -1.54
CA PHE A 397 18.80 2.33 -0.35
C PHE A 397 17.71 1.30 -0.66
N LYS A 398 16.90 1.52 -1.70
CA LYS A 398 15.89 0.55 -2.17
C LYS A 398 16.49 -0.54 -3.07
N SER A 399 17.69 -0.34 -3.65
CA SER A 399 18.34 -1.31 -4.55
C SER A 399 18.57 -2.64 -3.84
N GLN A 400 18.51 -3.74 -4.60
CA GLN A 400 18.74 -5.09 -4.06
C GLN A 400 20.08 -5.23 -3.34
N ILE A 401 21.11 -4.56 -3.84
CA ILE A 401 22.47 -4.61 -3.27
C ILE A 401 22.50 -3.95 -1.91
N PHE A 402 21.93 -2.76 -1.80
CA PHE A 402 21.88 -2.04 -0.52
C PHE A 402 20.94 -2.69 0.47
N GLN A 403 19.82 -3.24 0.02
CA GLN A 403 18.93 -4.02 0.88
C GLN A 403 19.63 -5.26 1.44
N GLU A 404 20.49 -5.91 0.66
CA GLU A 404 21.33 -7.01 1.15
C GLU A 404 22.44 -6.51 2.08
N TYR A 405 23.10 -5.40 1.74
CA TYR A 405 24.15 -4.81 2.55
C TYR A 405 23.67 -4.33 3.91
N LEU A 406 22.48 -3.74 3.99
CA LEU A 406 21.88 -3.27 5.23
C LEU A 406 21.65 -4.39 6.24
N LYS A 407 21.46 -5.63 5.82
CA LYS A 407 21.29 -6.79 6.71
C LYS A 407 22.52 -7.09 7.55
N LYS A 408 23.71 -6.58 7.18
CA LYS A 408 24.94 -6.70 7.97
C LYS A 408 24.84 -6.01 9.32
N PHE A 409 24.18 -4.85 9.41
CA PHE A 409 24.38 -3.90 10.50
C PHE A 409 23.45 -4.06 11.72
N PRO A 410 22.23 -4.65 11.63
CA PRO A 410 21.38 -4.81 12.80
C PRO A 410 22.09 -5.55 13.92
N SER A 411 21.86 -5.10 15.17
CA SER A 411 22.36 -5.73 16.38
C SER A 411 21.30 -5.63 17.49
N GLY A 412 21.40 -6.50 18.48
CA GLY A 412 20.44 -6.57 19.60
C GLY A 412 19.91 -7.97 19.81
N THR A 413 19.31 -8.22 20.98
CA THR A 413 18.85 -9.55 21.39
C THR A 413 17.33 -9.72 21.32
N ILE A 414 16.56 -8.64 21.51
CA ILE A 414 15.09 -8.68 21.53
C ILE A 414 14.52 -7.93 20.31
N LEU A 415 15.03 -6.74 20.06
CA LEU A 415 14.71 -5.94 18.87
C LEU A 415 16.02 -5.62 18.17
N THR A 416 16.27 -6.30 17.06
CA THR A 416 17.46 -6.07 16.25
C THR A 416 17.26 -4.82 15.38
N ALA A 417 18.17 -3.88 15.53
CA ALA A 417 18.13 -2.61 14.80
C ALA A 417 19.56 -2.12 14.48
N ILE A 418 19.65 -1.30 13.43
CA ILE A 418 20.89 -0.60 13.08
C ILE A 418 21.09 0.54 14.09
N SER A 419 22.23 0.57 14.81
CA SER A 419 22.58 1.70 15.66
C SER A 419 22.97 2.93 14.83
N LYS A 420 22.98 4.11 15.46
CA LYS A 420 23.39 5.33 14.77
C LYS A 420 24.84 5.27 14.31
N GLU A 421 25.72 4.73 15.13
CA GLU A 421 27.13 4.55 14.82
C GLU A 421 27.31 3.60 13.61
N GLU A 422 26.59 2.49 13.60
CA GLU A 422 26.63 1.56 12.47
C GLU A 422 26.08 2.22 11.19
N LEU A 423 24.95 2.95 11.29
CA LEU A 423 24.41 3.68 10.15
C LEU A 423 25.43 4.68 9.56
N GLN A 424 26.11 5.42 10.42
CA GLN A 424 27.12 6.41 10.01
C GLN A 424 28.31 5.78 9.27
N ASN A 425 28.63 4.52 9.58
CA ASN A 425 29.73 3.78 8.98
C ASN A 425 29.38 3.10 7.65
N ILE A 426 28.11 3.10 7.24
CA ILE A 426 27.68 2.54 5.96
C ILE A 426 28.37 3.30 4.83
N LEU A 427 29.01 2.54 3.95
CA LEU A 427 29.68 3.09 2.77
C LEU A 427 28.70 3.18 1.60
N ILE A 428 28.73 4.29 0.90
CA ILE A 428 27.95 4.52 -0.32
C ILE A 428 28.86 5.00 -1.46
N PRO A 429 28.57 4.64 -2.73
CA PRO A 429 29.33 5.13 -3.88
C PRO A 429 29.05 6.63 -4.10
N LYS A 430 30.05 7.38 -4.53
CA LYS A 430 29.92 8.78 -4.95
C LYS A 430 29.45 8.84 -6.38
N ILE A 431 28.15 8.79 -6.58
CA ILE A 431 27.52 8.88 -7.89
C ILE A 431 27.78 10.28 -8.49
N SER A 432 28.08 10.34 -9.79
CA SER A 432 28.32 11.61 -10.49
C SER A 432 27.07 12.50 -10.50
N LEU A 433 27.24 13.82 -10.53
CA LEU A 433 26.13 14.78 -10.54
C LEU A 433 25.21 14.59 -11.77
N GLU A 434 25.79 14.21 -12.91
CA GLU A 434 25.05 13.93 -14.13
C GLU A 434 24.05 12.78 -13.93
N ILE A 435 24.52 11.66 -13.40
CA ILE A 435 23.68 10.48 -13.11
C ILE A 435 22.66 10.79 -12.00
N GLN A 436 23.06 11.51 -10.95
CA GLN A 436 22.13 11.95 -9.93
C GLN A 436 20.97 12.79 -10.51
N THR A 437 21.28 13.66 -11.49
CA THR A 437 20.27 14.50 -12.15
C THR A 437 19.31 13.64 -12.98
N GLN A 438 19.81 12.64 -13.70
CA GLN A 438 18.98 11.70 -14.47
C GLN A 438 18.07 10.90 -13.55
N ILE A 439 18.58 10.30 -12.48
CA ILE A 439 17.82 9.55 -11.50
C ILE A 439 16.74 10.45 -10.88
N ALA A 440 17.10 11.66 -10.45
CA ALA A 440 16.16 12.59 -9.84
C ALA A 440 15.00 12.95 -10.78
N ALA A 441 15.28 13.20 -12.07
CA ALA A 441 14.25 13.50 -13.06
C ALA A 441 13.22 12.35 -13.19
N HIS A 442 13.68 11.09 -13.23
CA HIS A 442 12.81 9.92 -13.32
C HIS A 442 11.98 9.74 -12.03
N ILE A 443 12.58 9.88 -10.85
CA ILE A 443 11.89 9.73 -9.57
C ILE A 443 10.86 10.84 -9.37
N GLN A 444 11.20 12.09 -9.66
CA GLN A 444 10.27 13.22 -9.53
C GLN A 444 9.06 13.05 -10.48
N LYS A 445 9.29 12.64 -11.73
CA LYS A 445 8.23 12.34 -12.69
C LYS A 445 7.39 11.13 -12.24
N SER A 446 8.01 10.08 -11.72
CA SER A 446 7.32 8.92 -11.14
C SER A 446 6.37 9.35 -10.02
N PHE A 447 6.84 10.16 -9.08
CA PHE A 447 6.00 10.63 -7.96
C PHE A 447 4.88 11.58 -8.42
N ALA A 448 5.14 12.43 -9.42
CA ALA A 448 4.12 13.29 -10.01
C ALA A 448 2.98 12.47 -10.65
N LEU A 449 3.32 11.45 -11.44
CA LEU A 449 2.34 10.54 -12.05
C LEU A 449 1.54 9.74 -11.00
N ARG A 450 2.18 9.31 -9.93
CA ARG A 450 1.49 8.64 -8.82
C ARG A 450 0.48 9.56 -8.12
N LYS A 451 0.86 10.83 -7.92
CA LYS A 451 -0.05 11.84 -7.39
C LYS A 451 -1.22 12.11 -8.33
N GLU A 452 -0.95 12.20 -9.63
CA GLU A 452 -1.98 12.35 -10.67
C GLU A 452 -2.94 11.17 -10.66
N ALA A 453 -2.44 9.92 -10.62
CA ALA A 453 -3.26 8.72 -10.53
C ALA A 453 -4.21 8.75 -9.32
N LYS A 454 -3.69 9.13 -8.14
CA LYS A 454 -4.50 9.28 -6.93
C LYS A 454 -5.59 10.35 -7.09
N ASN A 455 -5.25 11.49 -7.69
CA ASN A 455 -6.20 12.57 -7.92
C ASN A 455 -7.31 12.18 -8.91
N LEU A 456 -6.96 11.53 -10.03
CA LEU A 456 -7.93 11.05 -11.02
C LEU A 456 -8.93 10.08 -10.40
N LEU A 457 -8.46 9.15 -9.59
CA LEU A 457 -9.32 8.21 -8.88
C LEU A 457 -10.23 8.90 -7.86
N GLN A 458 -9.70 9.88 -7.14
CA GLN A 458 -10.50 10.66 -6.19
C GLN A 458 -11.59 11.45 -6.91
N VAL A 459 -11.29 12.10 -8.03
CA VAL A 459 -12.27 12.79 -8.88
C VAL A 459 -13.36 11.84 -9.36
N ALA A 460 -13.00 10.62 -9.79
CA ALA A 460 -13.98 9.62 -10.22
C ALA A 460 -14.95 9.27 -9.09
N LYS A 461 -14.44 9.03 -7.87
CA LYS A 461 -15.25 8.73 -6.68
C LYS A 461 -16.20 9.90 -6.31
N GLU A 462 -15.67 11.12 -6.32
CA GLU A 462 -16.45 12.34 -5.99
C GLU A 462 -17.55 12.60 -7.00
N LYS A 463 -17.29 12.36 -8.30
CA LYS A 463 -18.30 12.46 -9.34
C LYS A 463 -19.46 11.46 -9.10
N VAL A 464 -19.15 10.22 -8.80
CA VAL A 464 -20.15 9.19 -8.49
C VAL A 464 -20.94 9.58 -7.23
N GLU A 465 -20.26 10.04 -6.17
CA GLU A 465 -20.93 10.52 -4.95
C GLU A 465 -21.90 11.67 -5.24
N SER A 466 -21.41 12.69 -5.96
CA SER A 466 -22.21 13.88 -6.31
C SER A 466 -23.42 13.55 -7.19
N ALA A 467 -23.25 12.64 -8.16
CA ALA A 467 -24.36 12.22 -9.03
C ALA A 467 -25.47 11.48 -8.25
N ILE A 468 -25.09 10.66 -7.27
CA ILE A 468 -26.06 9.96 -6.42
C ILE A 468 -26.81 10.94 -5.52
N VAL A 469 -26.12 11.91 -4.92
CA VAL A 469 -26.74 12.93 -4.06
C VAL A 469 -27.71 13.79 -4.86
N ARG A 470 -27.35 14.21 -6.09
CA ARG A 470 -28.20 15.05 -6.95
C ARG A 470 -29.38 14.31 -7.59
N GLY A 471 -29.41 12.97 -7.52
CA GLY A 471 -30.54 12.19 -8.06
C GLY A 471 -30.49 11.95 -9.56
N GLY A 472 -29.29 11.88 -10.16
CA GLY A 472 -29.10 11.46 -11.55
C GLY A 472 -29.41 12.51 -12.62
N GLY A 473 -29.68 13.75 -12.24
CA GLY A 473 -29.82 14.86 -13.19
C GLY A 473 -28.44 15.40 -13.58
N GLY A 474 -27.83 14.85 -14.64
CA GLY A 474 -26.72 15.49 -15.33
C GLY A 474 -27.27 16.54 -16.28
N GLU A 475 -26.93 17.81 -16.11
CA GLU A 475 -26.71 18.74 -17.19
C GLU A 475 -25.24 18.70 -17.61
#